data_3b1c53a7fe0a6fedf041dae989cb516e
#
_entry.id   3b1c53a7fe0a6fedf041dae989cb516e
#
_cell.length_a   1.000
_cell.length_b   1.000
_cell.length_c   1.000
_cell.angle_alpha   90.00
_cell.angle_beta   90.00
_cell.angle_gamma   90.00
#
_symmetry.space_group_name_H-M   'P 1'
#
loop_
_entity.id
_entity.type
_entity.pdbx_description
1 polymer ?
#
loop_
_entity_poly.entity_id
_entity_poly.type
_entity_poly.pdbx_seq_one_letter_code
_entity_poly.pdbx_strand_id
1 'polypeptide(L)'
;MSIRVTIVCFLLLSASVWSAAQSASEQQDQSQGQIGYKSAAGAEQKKTLLLKDFQPVPMLHAPVHNIDRAKYYVIDVHNHVNDAMGIDEHMPPERVIEIMNNTNVKTVVILTGMWGDKLQRVIDEMVKPYPGRFMVFSQIDWSKVDDPDFGQEMVAQLDDAVARGARGLKQLKDLGLSVRDKSGKLVAVDDPRLDPIWEECGRLGIPVSIHSTDPEAFFHPVDNTNERYEELIEHPDWSFYGPQFPSKESILAARDRMFTRHPHTTFIALHVANWPENLDYVSHLLDTLPNVMVEFGAREAELGRQPRRAREFFLKYQDRIMFGTDNGMDEAMYRNHFRWLETGDEYFDYWGYPGQGRWKIYGMELPDDVLEKVYHKNAERVFGQFRGISAHK
;
A
#
# COMPACT_ATOMS: atom_id res chain seq x y z
N MET A 1 46.01 -29.84 59.20
CA MET A 1 45.43 -31.18 59.19
C MET A 1 44.68 -31.35 57.86
N SER A 2 45.18 -32.23 57.08
CA SER A 2 44.87 -32.46 55.68
C SER A 2 43.55 -33.18 55.48
N ILE A 3 42.69 -32.80 54.53
CA ILE A 3 41.87 -33.76 53.83
C ILE A 3 41.76 -33.29 52.36
N ARG A 4 42.55 -33.96 51.51
CA ARG A 4 42.30 -34.05 50.06
C ARG A 4 41.24 -35.14 49.85
N VAL A 5 40.17 -34.84 49.15
CA VAL A 5 39.26 -35.83 48.60
C VAL A 5 39.10 -35.57 47.10
N THR A 6 39.43 -36.57 46.41
CA THR A 6 39.47 -36.88 44.99
C THR A 6 38.15 -36.63 44.30
N ILE A 7 38.13 -35.79 43.25
CA ILE A 7 37.08 -35.72 42.24
C ILE A 7 37.76 -36.03 40.88
N VAL A 8 37.87 -37.29 40.59
CA VAL A 8 38.23 -37.80 39.23
C VAL A 8 37.45 -39.10 39.09
N CYS A 9 36.24 -39.05 38.54
CA CYS A 9 35.57 -40.21 37.91
C CYS A 9 34.14 -39.91 37.38
N PHE A 10 33.82 -38.71 36.88
CA PHE A 10 32.48 -38.48 36.28
C PHE A 10 32.52 -37.81 34.86
N LEU A 11 33.68 -37.59 34.26
CA LEU A 11 33.80 -36.90 33.00
C LEU A 11 34.04 -37.81 31.77
N LEU A 12 34.10 -39.11 31.91
CA LEU A 12 34.38 -40.03 30.82
C LEU A 12 33.13 -40.84 30.34
N LEU A 13 31.98 -40.74 31.03
CA LEU A 13 30.75 -41.42 30.63
C LEU A 13 29.77 -40.50 29.86
N SER A 14 29.94 -39.18 29.90
CA SER A 14 29.09 -38.26 29.18
C SER A 14 29.49 -38.01 27.71
N ALA A 15 30.76 -38.23 27.38
CA ALA A 15 31.23 -38.02 25.99
C ALA A 15 30.84 -39.17 25.04
N SER A 16 30.71 -40.41 25.54
CA SER A 16 30.33 -41.55 24.74
C SER A 16 28.84 -41.65 24.41
N VAL A 17 27.98 -41.10 25.26
CA VAL A 17 26.52 -41.08 25.01
C VAL A 17 26.16 -39.94 24.04
N TRP A 18 26.92 -38.81 24.05
CA TRP A 18 26.70 -37.69 23.12
C TRP A 18 27.16 -38.03 21.68
N SER A 19 28.24 -38.78 21.55
CA SER A 19 28.72 -39.24 20.24
C SER A 19 27.77 -40.26 19.59
N ALA A 20 27.14 -41.12 20.38
CA ALA A 20 26.14 -42.08 19.86
C ALA A 20 24.80 -41.41 19.51
N ALA A 21 24.42 -40.35 20.19
CA ALA A 21 23.21 -39.56 19.88
C ALA A 21 23.37 -38.72 18.59
N GLN A 22 24.56 -38.13 18.37
CA GLN A 22 24.83 -37.38 17.13
C GLN A 22 24.92 -38.29 15.91
N SER A 23 25.53 -39.46 16.03
CA SER A 23 25.57 -40.43 14.90
C SER A 23 24.20 -41.07 14.59
N ALA A 24 23.31 -41.18 15.57
CA ALA A 24 21.95 -41.67 15.34
C ALA A 24 21.02 -40.55 14.75
N SER A 25 21.23 -39.26 15.07
CA SER A 25 20.49 -38.16 14.45
C SER A 25 20.95 -37.88 13.00
N GLU A 26 22.24 -37.97 12.73
CA GLU A 26 22.75 -37.83 11.36
C GLU A 26 22.36 -39.02 10.45
N GLN A 27 22.26 -40.26 10.98
CA GLN A 27 21.75 -41.41 10.23
C GLN A 27 20.22 -41.38 10.02
N GLN A 28 19.45 -40.75 10.93
CA GLN A 28 18.01 -40.58 10.76
C GLN A 28 17.66 -39.48 9.77
N ASP A 29 18.45 -38.42 9.70
CA ASP A 29 18.23 -37.32 8.74
C ASP A 29 18.59 -37.75 7.29
N GLN A 30 19.59 -38.59 7.12
CA GLN A 30 19.92 -39.16 5.79
C GLN A 30 18.92 -40.19 5.28
N SER A 31 18.10 -40.81 6.14
CA SER A 31 17.09 -41.80 5.72
C SER A 31 15.72 -41.21 5.39
N GLN A 32 15.42 -39.97 5.84
CA GLN A 32 14.17 -39.29 5.49
C GLN A 32 14.26 -38.44 4.22
N GLY A 33 15.47 -38.19 3.68
CA GLY A 33 15.69 -37.43 2.46
C GLY A 33 15.58 -38.19 1.14
N GLN A 34 15.35 -39.50 1.16
CA GLN A 34 15.25 -40.32 -0.06
C GLN A 34 13.92 -41.06 -0.19
N ILE A 35 12.81 -40.31 -0.22
CA ILE A 35 11.67 -40.78 -1.00
C ILE A 35 11.97 -40.39 -2.45
N GLY A 36 12.81 -41.18 -3.07
CA GLY A 36 13.12 -41.07 -4.48
C GLY A 36 11.87 -41.36 -5.30
N TYR A 37 11.19 -40.35 -5.79
CA TYR A 37 10.33 -40.49 -6.95
C TYR A 37 11.21 -40.93 -8.14
N LYS A 38 11.32 -42.23 -8.37
CA LYS A 38 11.84 -42.77 -9.63
C LYS A 38 10.80 -42.51 -10.74
N SER A 39 10.77 -41.30 -11.29
CA SER A 39 10.11 -41.09 -12.57
C SER A 39 11.11 -41.28 -13.68
N ALA A 40 11.05 -42.42 -14.34
CA ALA A 40 12.04 -42.85 -15.30
C ALA A 40 11.99 -42.17 -16.68
N ALA A 41 11.09 -41.26 -16.97
CA ALA A 41 10.97 -40.67 -18.30
C ALA A 41 10.90 -39.10 -18.34
N GLY A 42 10.82 -38.42 -17.23
CA GLY A 42 10.68 -36.94 -17.20
C GLY A 42 11.86 -36.19 -16.61
N ALA A 43 12.89 -36.89 -16.13
CA ALA A 43 13.94 -36.25 -15.34
C ALA A 43 14.93 -35.40 -16.16
N GLU A 44 15.12 -35.71 -17.44
CA GLU A 44 16.00 -34.93 -18.32
C GLU A 44 15.32 -33.68 -18.89
N GLN A 45 14.02 -33.74 -19.16
CA GLN A 45 13.24 -32.60 -19.60
C GLN A 45 13.12 -31.50 -18.51
N LYS A 46 13.13 -31.91 -17.23
CA LYS A 46 13.09 -30.94 -16.10
C LYS A 46 14.35 -30.12 -15.95
N LYS A 47 15.50 -30.57 -16.42
CA LYS A 47 16.78 -29.84 -16.33
C LYS A 47 16.94 -28.76 -17.39
N THR A 48 16.12 -28.73 -18.43
CA THR A 48 16.18 -27.76 -19.53
C THR A 48 15.10 -26.71 -19.48
N LEU A 49 14.07 -26.84 -18.63
CA LEU A 49 13.05 -25.86 -18.45
C LEU A 49 13.62 -24.69 -17.63
N LEU A 50 13.68 -23.51 -18.23
CA LEU A 50 14.12 -22.31 -17.55
C LEU A 50 13.02 -21.81 -16.61
N LEU A 51 13.41 -21.20 -15.49
CA LEU A 51 12.46 -20.66 -14.51
C LEU A 51 11.50 -19.63 -15.14
N LYS A 52 11.99 -18.79 -16.06
CA LYS A 52 11.17 -17.81 -16.80
C LYS A 52 10.07 -18.47 -17.67
N ASP A 53 10.25 -19.71 -18.07
CA ASP A 53 9.31 -20.46 -18.91
C ASP A 53 8.41 -21.42 -18.07
N PHE A 54 8.64 -21.45 -16.74
CA PHE A 54 7.87 -22.27 -15.83
C PHE A 54 6.58 -21.57 -15.40
N GLN A 55 5.47 -22.00 -15.98
CA GLN A 55 4.13 -21.44 -15.71
C GLN A 55 3.22 -22.56 -15.17
N PRO A 56 3.28 -22.86 -13.86
CA PRO A 56 2.50 -23.91 -13.27
C PRO A 56 1.00 -23.56 -13.27
N VAL A 57 0.18 -24.52 -13.69
CA VAL A 57 -1.27 -24.45 -13.57
C VAL A 57 -1.68 -25.20 -12.30
N PRO A 58 -2.43 -24.59 -11.39
CA PRO A 58 -2.88 -25.25 -10.16
C PRO A 58 -3.82 -26.41 -10.49
N MET A 59 -3.65 -27.53 -9.76
CA MET A 59 -4.53 -28.68 -9.85
C MET A 59 -5.60 -28.72 -8.75
N LEU A 60 -5.87 -27.55 -8.16
CA LEU A 60 -6.91 -27.41 -7.16
C LEU A 60 -8.29 -27.45 -7.82
N HIS A 61 -9.23 -28.12 -7.16
CA HIS A 61 -10.65 -28.12 -7.48
C HIS A 61 -11.39 -27.30 -6.42
N ALA A 62 -11.04 -26.03 -6.28
CA ALA A 62 -11.69 -25.09 -5.37
C ALA A 62 -12.85 -24.35 -6.07
N PRO A 63 -13.87 -23.89 -5.32
CA PRO A 63 -14.87 -22.99 -5.86
C PRO A 63 -14.25 -21.74 -6.47
N VAL A 64 -14.85 -21.23 -7.55
CA VAL A 64 -14.46 -19.97 -8.19
C VAL A 64 -15.70 -19.10 -8.33
N HIS A 65 -15.70 -17.94 -7.71
CA HIS A 65 -16.78 -16.97 -7.79
C HIS A 65 -16.37 -15.80 -8.68
N ASN A 66 -17.10 -15.61 -9.76
CA ASN A 66 -16.94 -14.44 -10.62
C ASN A 66 -17.81 -13.32 -10.07
N ILE A 67 -17.21 -12.24 -9.63
CA ILE A 67 -17.90 -11.05 -9.14
C ILE A 67 -17.86 -10.01 -10.26
N ASP A 68 -18.92 -9.89 -11.03
CA ASP A 68 -18.97 -8.94 -12.14
C ASP A 68 -19.12 -7.50 -11.67
N ARG A 69 -19.70 -7.29 -10.47
CA ARG A 69 -20.09 -5.99 -9.95
C ARG A 69 -20.07 -6.01 -8.43
N ALA A 70 -19.52 -4.97 -7.80
CA ALA A 70 -19.50 -4.84 -6.34
C ALA A 70 -20.93 -4.93 -5.76
N LYS A 71 -21.06 -5.62 -4.62
CA LYS A 71 -22.33 -5.81 -3.91
C LYS A 71 -22.96 -4.49 -3.48
N TYR A 72 -22.16 -3.55 -3.03
CA TYR A 72 -22.53 -2.18 -2.68
C TYR A 72 -21.79 -1.22 -3.61
N TYR A 73 -22.28 0.02 -3.76
CA TYR A 73 -21.54 0.98 -4.57
C TYR A 73 -20.20 1.35 -3.89
N VAL A 74 -19.22 1.67 -4.71
CA VAL A 74 -17.84 1.91 -4.30
C VAL A 74 -17.47 3.37 -4.51
N ILE A 75 -16.72 3.94 -3.57
CA ILE A 75 -15.92 5.16 -3.75
C ILE A 75 -14.47 4.73 -3.77
N ASP A 76 -13.83 4.79 -4.93
CA ASP A 76 -12.40 4.56 -5.09
C ASP A 76 -11.64 5.84 -4.70
N VAL A 77 -11.00 5.82 -3.53
CA VAL A 77 -10.34 7.01 -2.98
C VAL A 77 -8.90 7.19 -3.47
N HIS A 78 -8.39 6.28 -4.31
CA HIS A 78 -7.03 6.34 -4.82
C HIS A 78 -6.97 5.91 -6.29
N ASN A 79 -6.98 6.90 -7.19
CA ASN A 79 -6.88 6.68 -8.63
C ASN A 79 -6.16 7.85 -9.31
N HIS A 80 -5.68 7.63 -10.52
CA HIS A 80 -4.92 8.61 -11.32
C HIS A 80 -5.49 8.82 -12.72
N VAL A 81 -6.71 8.35 -12.98
CA VAL A 81 -7.34 8.47 -14.30
C VAL A 81 -7.43 9.93 -14.74
N ASN A 82 -6.94 10.22 -15.94
CA ASN A 82 -6.97 11.55 -16.57
C ASN A 82 -6.45 12.68 -15.64
N ASP A 83 -5.50 12.35 -14.79
CA ASP A 83 -4.89 13.32 -13.88
C ASP A 83 -4.05 14.39 -14.61
N ALA A 84 -3.62 15.40 -13.85
CA ALA A 84 -2.81 16.48 -14.44
C ALA A 84 -1.32 16.13 -14.57
N MET A 85 -0.86 15.02 -14.00
CA MET A 85 0.51 14.53 -14.11
C MET A 85 0.68 13.53 -15.25
N GLY A 86 -0.41 12.91 -15.72
CA GLY A 86 -0.38 11.88 -16.76
C GLY A 86 0.26 10.58 -16.25
N ILE A 87 -0.09 10.15 -15.03
CA ILE A 87 0.43 8.90 -14.46
C ILE A 87 -0.15 7.70 -15.19
N ASP A 88 -1.47 7.73 -15.43
CA ASP A 88 -2.15 6.72 -16.22
C ASP A 88 -2.36 7.18 -17.67
N GLU A 89 -2.61 6.22 -18.56
CA GLU A 89 -3.01 6.52 -19.93
C GLU A 89 -4.34 7.30 -19.94
N HIS A 90 -4.40 8.36 -20.76
CA HIS A 90 -5.63 9.15 -20.90
C HIS A 90 -6.74 8.31 -21.53
N MET A 91 -7.90 8.29 -20.88
CA MET A 91 -9.09 7.56 -21.32
C MET A 91 -10.24 8.53 -21.57
N PRO A 92 -11.05 8.38 -22.66
CA PRO A 92 -12.26 9.19 -22.84
C PRO A 92 -13.16 9.11 -21.59
N PRO A 93 -13.62 10.25 -21.05
CA PRO A 93 -14.43 10.25 -19.82
C PRO A 93 -15.67 9.35 -19.88
N GLU A 94 -16.28 9.22 -21.06
CA GLU A 94 -17.45 8.33 -21.29
C GLU A 94 -17.07 6.87 -21.06
N ARG A 95 -15.85 6.47 -21.46
CA ARG A 95 -15.38 5.09 -21.21
C ARG A 95 -15.10 4.87 -19.73
N VAL A 96 -14.55 5.86 -19.04
CA VAL A 96 -14.37 5.81 -17.57
C VAL A 96 -15.73 5.61 -16.89
N ILE A 97 -16.74 6.40 -17.26
CA ILE A 97 -18.10 6.30 -16.73
C ILE A 97 -18.72 4.93 -17.02
N GLU A 98 -18.50 4.38 -18.22
CA GLU A 98 -18.97 3.04 -18.58
C GLU A 98 -18.39 1.97 -17.63
N ILE A 99 -17.09 1.97 -17.43
CA ILE A 99 -16.40 1.05 -16.48
C ILE A 99 -16.98 1.19 -15.08
N MET A 100 -17.10 2.43 -14.59
CA MET A 100 -17.68 2.71 -13.27
C MET A 100 -19.12 2.17 -13.15
N ASN A 101 -19.95 2.33 -14.19
CA ASN A 101 -21.32 1.84 -14.19
C ASN A 101 -21.38 0.31 -14.19
N ASN A 102 -20.52 -0.35 -14.98
CA ASN A 102 -20.46 -1.80 -15.10
C ASN A 102 -20.00 -2.44 -13.79
N THR A 103 -19.11 -1.79 -13.04
CA THR A 103 -18.50 -2.31 -11.82
C THR A 103 -19.14 -1.84 -10.51
N ASN A 104 -20.14 -0.95 -10.55
CA ASN A 104 -20.77 -0.31 -9.39
C ASN A 104 -19.85 0.70 -8.66
N VAL A 105 -18.88 1.27 -9.34
CA VAL A 105 -18.08 2.37 -8.82
C VAL A 105 -18.85 3.67 -9.00
N LYS A 106 -19.24 4.30 -7.89
CA LYS A 106 -20.02 5.54 -7.89
C LYS A 106 -19.16 6.76 -8.08
N THR A 107 -18.03 6.82 -7.36
CA THR A 107 -17.12 7.97 -7.35
C THR A 107 -15.68 7.52 -7.41
N VAL A 108 -14.87 8.20 -8.18
CA VAL A 108 -13.42 8.04 -8.27
C VAL A 108 -12.75 9.32 -7.80
N VAL A 109 -11.74 9.21 -6.94
CA VAL A 109 -10.93 10.33 -6.47
C VAL A 109 -9.62 10.37 -7.25
N ILE A 110 -9.47 11.39 -8.08
CA ILE A 110 -8.25 11.67 -8.85
C ILE A 110 -7.26 12.37 -7.93
N LEU A 111 -6.20 11.68 -7.50
CA LEU A 111 -5.30 12.21 -6.48
C LEU A 111 -4.29 13.24 -6.98
N THR A 112 -3.93 13.24 -8.26
CA THR A 112 -2.83 14.05 -8.80
C THR A 112 -3.30 15.17 -9.73
N GLY A 113 -4.21 15.99 -9.24
CA GLY A 113 -4.78 17.13 -10.00
C GLY A 113 -3.84 18.32 -10.17
N MET A 114 -2.66 18.32 -9.53
CA MET A 114 -1.75 19.47 -9.50
C MET A 114 -2.40 20.73 -8.90
N TRP A 115 -2.18 21.90 -9.47
CA TRP A 115 -2.73 23.20 -9.02
C TRP A 115 -2.94 24.16 -10.20
N GLY A 116 -3.55 25.29 -9.96
CA GLY A 116 -3.76 26.34 -10.96
C GLY A 116 -4.50 25.86 -12.21
N ASP A 117 -3.99 26.20 -13.39
CA ASP A 117 -4.63 25.85 -14.66
C ASP A 117 -4.60 24.36 -14.99
N LYS A 118 -3.63 23.62 -14.44
CA LYS A 118 -3.59 22.16 -14.59
C LYS A 118 -4.77 21.51 -13.85
N LEU A 119 -4.98 21.92 -12.59
CA LEU A 119 -6.12 21.48 -11.81
C LEU A 119 -7.45 21.88 -12.47
N GLN A 120 -7.52 23.11 -12.99
CA GLN A 120 -8.72 23.60 -13.64
C GLN A 120 -9.11 22.74 -14.85
N ARG A 121 -8.15 22.27 -15.65
CA ARG A 121 -8.41 21.34 -16.77
C ARG A 121 -9.04 20.03 -16.30
N VAL A 122 -8.48 19.39 -15.27
CA VAL A 122 -9.06 18.15 -14.72
C VAL A 122 -10.49 18.39 -14.20
N ILE A 123 -10.73 19.53 -13.55
CA ILE A 123 -12.06 19.90 -13.06
C ILE A 123 -13.03 20.09 -14.23
N ASP A 124 -12.61 20.78 -15.28
CA ASP A 124 -13.44 21.08 -16.47
C ASP A 124 -13.75 19.81 -17.29
N GLU A 125 -12.78 18.88 -17.37
CA GLU A 125 -12.92 17.63 -18.13
C GLU A 125 -13.67 16.54 -17.36
N MET A 126 -13.37 16.35 -16.08
CA MET A 126 -13.85 15.20 -15.33
C MET A 126 -14.92 15.55 -14.30
N VAL A 127 -14.72 16.62 -13.51
CA VAL A 127 -15.57 16.85 -12.33
C VAL A 127 -16.88 17.56 -12.72
N LYS A 128 -16.81 18.67 -13.47
CA LYS A 128 -17.98 19.47 -13.84
C LYS A 128 -18.98 18.75 -14.73
N PRO A 129 -18.53 18.03 -15.79
CA PRO A 129 -19.48 17.34 -16.69
C PRO A 129 -20.17 16.15 -16.04
N TYR A 130 -19.55 15.55 -14.98
CA TYR A 130 -20.04 14.33 -14.35
C TYR A 130 -20.22 14.52 -12.83
N PRO A 131 -21.18 15.33 -12.37
CA PRO A 131 -21.35 15.66 -10.95
C PRO A 131 -21.50 14.39 -10.09
N GLY A 132 -20.70 14.32 -9.00
CA GLY A 132 -20.71 13.20 -8.06
C GLY A 132 -19.95 11.95 -8.54
N ARG A 133 -19.43 11.94 -9.77
CA ARG A 133 -18.66 10.81 -10.29
C ARG A 133 -17.16 10.94 -10.03
N PHE A 134 -16.65 12.16 -9.95
CA PHE A 134 -15.24 12.44 -9.70
C PHE A 134 -15.06 13.46 -8.60
N MET A 135 -13.99 13.27 -7.84
CA MET A 135 -13.35 14.27 -6.98
C MET A 135 -11.90 14.42 -7.42
N VAL A 136 -11.30 15.57 -7.18
CA VAL A 136 -9.89 15.81 -7.48
C VAL A 136 -9.18 16.41 -6.29
N PHE A 137 -7.92 15.97 -6.06
CA PHE A 137 -7.03 16.49 -5.03
C PHE A 137 -5.97 17.41 -5.64
N SER A 138 -5.58 18.43 -4.88
CA SER A 138 -4.45 19.29 -5.23
C SER A 138 -3.13 18.66 -4.74
N GLN A 139 -2.02 19.29 -5.09
CA GLN A 139 -0.66 18.90 -4.70
C GLN A 139 0.16 20.12 -4.27
N ILE A 140 1.33 19.90 -3.69
CA ILE A 140 2.28 20.93 -3.25
C ILE A 140 3.26 21.26 -4.39
N ASP A 141 3.54 22.55 -4.61
CA ASP A 141 4.58 23.01 -5.54
C ASP A 141 5.96 23.01 -4.87
N TRP A 142 6.68 21.90 -4.98
CA TRP A 142 8.01 21.74 -4.38
C TRP A 142 9.08 22.65 -4.98
N SER A 143 8.86 23.26 -6.14
CA SER A 143 9.82 24.21 -6.73
C SER A 143 10.06 25.43 -5.86
N LYS A 144 9.15 25.70 -4.92
CA LYS A 144 9.17 26.85 -4.00
C LYS A 144 9.66 26.51 -2.59
N VAL A 145 10.13 25.29 -2.34
CA VAL A 145 10.47 24.80 -0.99
C VAL A 145 11.53 25.66 -0.25
N ASP A 146 12.31 26.44 -0.98
CA ASP A 146 13.34 27.32 -0.44
C ASP A 146 12.86 28.76 -0.20
N ASP A 147 11.64 29.09 -0.55
CA ASP A 147 11.10 30.42 -0.35
C ASP A 147 10.83 30.64 1.13
N PRO A 148 11.16 31.82 1.67
CA PRO A 148 10.99 32.11 3.11
C PRO A 148 9.56 31.92 3.60
N ASP A 149 8.58 32.22 2.75
CA ASP A 149 7.16 32.13 3.04
C ASP A 149 6.49 30.89 2.43
N PHE A 150 7.27 29.85 2.11
CA PHE A 150 6.80 28.63 1.42
C PHE A 150 5.49 28.08 1.99
N GLY A 151 5.41 27.93 3.33
CA GLY A 151 4.20 27.39 3.96
C GLY A 151 2.97 28.23 3.69
N GLN A 152 3.09 29.59 3.75
CA GLN A 152 1.99 30.49 3.48
C GLN A 152 1.61 30.58 2.00
N GLU A 153 2.59 30.51 1.12
CA GLU A 153 2.33 30.43 -0.33
C GLU A 153 1.56 29.16 -0.68
N MET A 154 1.92 28.02 -0.08
CA MET A 154 1.22 26.76 -0.30
C MET A 154 -0.19 26.77 0.30
N VAL A 155 -0.41 27.44 1.42
CA VAL A 155 -1.76 27.70 1.95
C VAL A 155 -2.60 28.47 0.93
N ALA A 156 -2.07 29.57 0.38
CA ALA A 156 -2.79 30.37 -0.63
C ALA A 156 -3.07 29.55 -1.90
N GLN A 157 -2.12 28.71 -2.34
CA GLN A 157 -2.32 27.78 -3.46
C GLN A 157 -3.42 26.74 -3.17
N LEU A 158 -3.45 26.22 -1.95
CA LEU A 158 -4.48 25.27 -1.50
C LEU A 158 -5.87 25.91 -1.47
N ASP A 159 -5.98 27.14 -0.96
CA ASP A 159 -7.23 27.90 -0.95
C ASP A 159 -7.74 28.14 -2.38
N ASP A 160 -6.86 28.53 -3.32
CA ASP A 160 -7.22 28.64 -4.75
C ASP A 160 -7.70 27.29 -5.31
N ALA A 161 -6.98 26.20 -5.00
CA ALA A 161 -7.36 24.88 -5.47
C ALA A 161 -8.75 24.44 -4.96
N VAL A 162 -9.03 24.67 -3.68
CA VAL A 162 -10.34 24.39 -3.07
C VAL A 162 -11.45 25.27 -3.63
N ALA A 163 -11.16 26.54 -3.89
CA ALA A 163 -12.10 27.46 -4.56
C ALA A 163 -12.45 27.00 -5.98
N ARG A 164 -11.51 26.43 -6.72
CA ARG A 164 -11.74 25.82 -8.03
C ARG A 164 -12.55 24.53 -7.96
N GLY A 165 -12.47 23.78 -6.85
CA GLY A 165 -13.24 22.55 -6.66
C GLY A 165 -12.47 21.35 -6.12
N ALA A 166 -11.19 21.49 -5.78
CA ALA A 166 -10.43 20.41 -5.13
C ALA A 166 -11.08 20.02 -3.79
N ARG A 167 -10.97 18.75 -3.39
CA ARG A 167 -11.58 18.18 -2.19
C ARG A 167 -10.58 17.50 -1.26
N GLY A 168 -9.31 17.70 -1.49
CA GLY A 168 -8.23 17.15 -0.67
C GLY A 168 -6.86 17.56 -1.20
N LEU A 169 -5.84 17.14 -0.47
CA LEU A 169 -4.44 17.35 -0.82
C LEU A 169 -3.74 15.99 -0.95
N LYS A 170 -3.00 15.77 -2.03
CA LYS A 170 -2.13 14.61 -2.22
C LYS A 170 -0.68 14.97 -1.96
N GLN A 171 -0.04 14.20 -1.11
CA GLN A 171 1.41 14.19 -0.95
C GLN A 171 1.99 12.90 -1.52
N LEU A 172 2.91 13.03 -2.48
CA LEU A 172 3.65 11.93 -3.10
C LEU A 172 4.86 11.53 -2.25
N LYS A 173 5.40 10.33 -2.50
CA LYS A 173 6.58 9.78 -1.80
C LYS A 173 7.86 10.59 -1.99
N ASP A 174 7.88 11.56 -2.89
CA ASP A 174 9.01 12.47 -3.11
C ASP A 174 9.44 13.19 -1.82
N LEU A 175 8.47 13.54 -0.98
CA LEU A 175 8.73 14.10 0.34
C LEU A 175 9.35 13.03 1.26
N GLY A 176 10.57 13.31 1.69
CA GLY A 176 11.38 12.38 2.51
C GLY A 176 12.27 11.45 1.70
N LEU A 177 12.09 11.33 0.37
CA LEU A 177 12.92 10.48 -0.49
C LEU A 177 13.72 11.25 -1.54
N SER A 178 13.16 12.28 -2.16
CA SER A 178 13.81 13.00 -3.27
C SER A 178 13.75 14.52 -3.16
N VAL A 179 12.73 15.10 -2.56
CA VAL A 179 12.64 16.56 -2.39
C VAL A 179 13.80 17.08 -1.54
N ARG A 180 14.57 17.99 -2.12
CA ARG A 180 15.73 18.59 -1.45
C ARG A 180 15.64 20.11 -1.48
N ASP A 181 16.11 20.74 -0.41
CA ASP A 181 16.32 22.19 -0.35
C ASP A 181 17.59 22.60 -1.15
N LYS A 182 17.80 23.89 -1.31
CA LYS A 182 18.98 24.45 -2.01
C LYS A 182 20.33 24.06 -1.42
N SER A 183 20.35 23.56 -0.19
CA SER A 183 21.58 23.03 0.43
C SER A 183 21.86 21.58 0.05
N GLY A 184 20.91 20.95 -0.66
CA GLY A 184 20.93 19.52 -1.02
C GLY A 184 20.42 18.60 0.09
N LYS A 185 19.92 19.14 1.21
CA LYS A 185 19.36 18.35 2.30
C LYS A 185 17.95 17.87 1.94
N LEU A 186 17.64 16.61 2.23
CA LEU A 186 16.29 16.08 2.09
C LEU A 186 15.32 16.83 3.01
N VAL A 187 14.17 17.18 2.45
CA VAL A 187 13.04 17.72 3.21
C VAL A 187 12.34 16.56 3.91
N ALA A 188 12.33 16.57 5.23
CA ALA A 188 11.71 15.52 6.02
C ALA A 188 10.17 15.58 5.93
N VAL A 189 9.50 14.44 6.13
CA VAL A 189 8.02 14.40 6.12
C VAL A 189 7.41 15.28 7.23
N ASP A 190 8.12 15.42 8.35
CA ASP A 190 7.74 16.27 9.48
C ASP A 190 8.44 17.63 9.52
N ASP A 191 8.92 18.12 8.37
CA ASP A 191 9.53 19.45 8.27
C ASP A 191 8.53 20.53 8.72
N PRO A 192 8.88 21.40 9.68
CA PRO A 192 7.94 22.39 10.22
C PRO A 192 7.50 23.45 9.20
N ARG A 193 8.19 23.63 8.09
CA ARG A 193 7.74 24.50 6.99
C ARG A 193 6.42 24.04 6.39
N LEU A 194 6.05 22.76 6.57
CA LEU A 194 4.82 22.14 6.06
C LEU A 194 3.64 22.28 7.02
N ASP A 195 3.88 22.60 8.30
CA ASP A 195 2.84 22.64 9.32
C ASP A 195 1.64 23.54 8.93
N PRO A 196 1.84 24.76 8.37
CA PRO A 196 0.72 25.59 7.93
C PRO A 196 -0.20 24.93 6.91
N ILE A 197 0.35 24.06 6.04
CA ILE A 197 -0.41 23.38 4.99
C ILE A 197 -1.33 22.33 5.63
N TRP A 198 -0.80 21.56 6.58
CA TRP A 198 -1.59 20.54 7.28
C TRP A 198 -2.68 21.16 8.14
N GLU A 199 -2.37 22.25 8.84
CA GLU A 199 -3.35 23.02 9.64
C GLU A 199 -4.47 23.56 8.76
N GLU A 200 -4.15 24.09 7.59
CA GLU A 200 -5.14 24.57 6.64
C GLU A 200 -6.07 23.48 6.12
N CYS A 201 -5.53 22.30 5.80
CA CYS A 201 -6.37 21.14 5.44
C CYS A 201 -7.37 20.81 6.56
N GLY A 202 -6.91 20.83 7.82
CA GLY A 202 -7.78 20.63 8.99
C GLY A 202 -8.84 21.72 9.13
N ARG A 203 -8.50 22.99 8.90
CA ARG A 203 -9.43 24.14 8.94
C ARG A 203 -10.51 24.01 7.86
N LEU A 204 -10.12 23.65 6.64
CA LEU A 204 -11.02 23.45 5.51
C LEU A 204 -11.86 22.18 5.63
N GLY A 205 -11.46 21.24 6.49
CA GLY A 205 -12.10 19.93 6.63
C GLY A 205 -11.88 19.05 5.40
N ILE A 206 -10.73 19.16 4.75
CA ILE A 206 -10.32 18.30 3.62
C ILE A 206 -9.25 17.30 4.06
N PRO A 207 -9.27 16.07 3.57
CA PRO A 207 -8.27 15.08 3.91
C PRO A 207 -6.95 15.32 3.17
N VAL A 208 -5.86 14.80 3.77
CA VAL A 208 -4.54 14.69 3.14
C VAL A 208 -4.25 13.23 2.82
N SER A 209 -4.21 12.86 1.55
CA SER A 209 -3.74 11.55 1.11
C SER A 209 -2.21 11.57 1.02
N ILE A 210 -1.55 10.74 1.83
CA ILE A 210 -0.09 10.75 1.95
C ILE A 210 0.53 9.40 1.59
N HIS A 211 1.44 9.43 0.61
CA HIS A 211 2.32 8.34 0.23
C HIS A 211 3.74 8.69 0.73
N SER A 212 4.29 7.90 1.64
CA SER A 212 5.58 8.22 2.27
C SER A 212 6.70 7.26 1.88
N THR A 213 6.40 5.97 1.74
CA THR A 213 7.37 4.91 1.39
C THR A 213 6.71 3.85 0.52
N ASP A 214 7.52 3.01 -0.10
CA ASP A 214 7.11 1.84 -0.89
C ASP A 214 7.23 0.53 -0.08
N PRO A 215 6.89 -0.66 -0.67
CA PRO A 215 7.06 -1.96 -0.03
C PRO A 215 8.41 -2.15 0.61
N GLU A 216 8.48 -2.96 1.66
CA GLU A 216 9.72 -3.17 2.42
C GLU A 216 10.87 -3.65 1.55
N ALA A 217 10.58 -4.53 0.59
CA ALA A 217 11.58 -5.06 -0.34
C ALA A 217 12.31 -3.98 -1.17
N PHE A 218 11.70 -2.80 -1.38
CA PHE A 218 12.31 -1.70 -2.13
C PHE A 218 13.46 -1.03 -1.37
N PHE A 219 13.57 -1.26 -0.06
CA PHE A 219 14.63 -0.77 0.81
C PHE A 219 15.71 -1.83 1.09
N HIS A 220 15.61 -3.01 0.48
CA HIS A 220 16.57 -4.11 0.58
C HIS A 220 17.41 -4.27 -0.70
N PRO A 221 18.54 -5.00 -0.65
CA PRO A 221 19.34 -5.30 -1.84
C PRO A 221 18.48 -5.97 -2.92
N VAL A 222 18.69 -5.58 -4.18
CA VAL A 222 18.03 -6.21 -5.33
C VAL A 222 18.87 -7.43 -5.74
N ASP A 223 18.67 -8.53 -5.01
CA ASP A 223 19.40 -9.79 -5.21
C ASP A 223 18.43 -11.00 -5.21
N ASN A 224 18.97 -12.22 -5.21
CA ASN A 224 18.21 -13.47 -5.26
C ASN A 224 17.34 -13.75 -4.03
N THR A 225 17.39 -12.92 -2.99
CA THR A 225 16.56 -13.03 -1.78
C THR A 225 15.43 -11.99 -1.75
N ASN A 226 15.45 -11.02 -2.67
CA ASN A 226 14.44 -9.97 -2.72
C ASN A 226 13.15 -10.48 -3.37
N GLU A 227 12.05 -10.47 -2.63
CA GLU A 227 10.76 -10.98 -3.13
C GLU A 227 10.17 -10.16 -4.29
N ARG A 228 10.63 -8.91 -4.48
CA ARG A 228 10.25 -7.99 -5.56
C ARG A 228 11.32 -7.88 -6.64
N TYR A 229 12.23 -8.87 -6.72
CA TYR A 229 13.38 -8.83 -7.63
C TYR A 229 12.97 -8.54 -9.08
N GLU A 230 11.96 -9.24 -9.62
CA GLU A 230 11.53 -9.09 -11.02
C GLU A 230 10.99 -7.68 -11.29
N GLU A 231 10.19 -7.13 -10.38
CA GLU A 231 9.67 -5.77 -10.46
C GLU A 231 10.80 -4.73 -10.41
N LEU A 232 11.74 -4.89 -9.48
CA LEU A 232 12.81 -3.92 -9.25
C LEU A 232 13.90 -3.94 -10.34
N ILE A 233 14.08 -5.01 -11.09
CA ILE A 233 14.97 -5.00 -12.26
C ILE A 233 14.32 -4.34 -13.48
N GLU A 234 12.98 -4.34 -13.58
CA GLU A 234 12.24 -3.62 -14.61
C GLU A 234 12.12 -2.12 -14.26
N HIS A 235 12.06 -1.80 -12.97
CA HIS A 235 11.94 -0.44 -12.42
C HIS A 235 13.07 -0.12 -11.42
N PRO A 236 14.32 -0.01 -11.87
CA PRO A 236 15.47 0.21 -10.98
C PRO A 236 15.41 1.52 -10.21
N ASP A 237 14.68 2.52 -10.70
CA ASP A 237 14.40 3.79 -10.03
C ASP A 237 13.45 3.68 -8.84
N TRP A 238 12.80 2.53 -8.66
CA TRP A 238 11.95 2.24 -7.50
C TRP A 238 12.74 1.65 -6.32
N SER A 239 14.01 1.30 -6.50
CA SER A 239 14.86 0.84 -5.40
C SER A 239 15.37 2.02 -4.55
N PHE A 240 15.10 1.97 -3.26
CA PHE A 240 15.57 2.92 -2.26
C PHE A 240 16.65 2.31 -1.34
N TYR A 241 17.32 1.28 -1.83
CA TYR A 241 18.45 0.67 -1.13
C TYR A 241 19.73 1.47 -1.33
N GLY A 242 20.41 1.81 -0.23
CA GLY A 242 21.71 2.47 -0.26
C GLY A 242 21.81 3.68 0.68
N PRO A 243 23.03 4.17 0.93
CA PRO A 243 23.29 5.22 1.93
C PRO A 243 22.72 6.61 1.56
N GLN A 244 22.30 6.79 0.32
CA GLN A 244 21.67 8.04 -0.15
C GLN A 244 20.22 8.21 0.26
N PHE A 245 19.57 7.12 0.69
CA PHE A 245 18.17 7.12 1.14
C PHE A 245 18.09 6.93 2.66
N PRO A 246 17.12 7.57 3.32
CA PRO A 246 16.77 7.24 4.69
C PRO A 246 16.19 5.81 4.77
N SER A 247 16.26 5.19 5.95
CA SER A 247 15.55 3.93 6.14
C SER A 247 14.02 4.13 6.12
N LYS A 248 13.27 3.10 5.70
CA LYS A 248 11.81 3.08 5.71
C LYS A 248 11.24 3.50 7.07
N GLU A 249 11.78 2.93 8.15
CA GLU A 249 11.33 3.22 9.52
C GLU A 249 11.55 4.69 9.90
N SER A 250 12.65 5.29 9.47
CA SER A 250 12.94 6.71 9.77
C SER A 250 11.94 7.66 9.09
N ILE A 251 11.57 7.35 7.84
CA ILE A 251 10.56 8.11 7.08
C ILE A 251 9.19 7.95 7.73
N LEU A 252 8.79 6.70 8.06
CA LEU A 252 7.53 6.43 8.71
C LEU A 252 7.43 7.08 10.10
N ALA A 253 8.51 7.05 10.88
CA ALA A 253 8.55 7.73 12.19
C ALA A 253 8.39 9.25 12.05
N ALA A 254 8.98 9.88 11.01
CA ALA A 254 8.76 11.30 10.71
C ALA A 254 7.30 11.58 10.36
N ARG A 255 6.69 10.76 9.50
CA ARG A 255 5.27 10.84 9.14
C ARG A 255 4.36 10.74 10.38
N ASP A 256 4.62 9.80 11.27
CA ASP A 256 3.80 9.55 12.44
C ASP A 256 3.91 10.70 13.46
N ARG A 257 5.09 11.33 13.58
CA ARG A 257 5.24 12.59 14.35
C ARG A 257 4.42 13.72 13.75
N MET A 258 4.39 13.84 12.42
CA MET A 258 3.57 14.84 11.73
C MET A 258 2.08 14.58 11.98
N PHE A 259 1.59 13.34 11.87
CA PHE A 259 0.20 12.99 12.19
C PHE A 259 -0.17 13.34 13.64
N THR A 260 0.73 13.07 14.58
CA THR A 260 0.55 13.39 16.00
C THR A 260 0.46 14.90 16.24
N ARG A 261 1.27 15.69 15.51
CA ARG A 261 1.32 17.16 15.67
C ARG A 261 0.08 17.85 15.11
N HIS A 262 -0.62 17.22 14.16
CA HIS A 262 -1.80 17.80 13.50
C HIS A 262 -3.09 16.96 13.75
N PRO A 263 -3.58 16.89 15.01
CA PRO A 263 -4.70 16.00 15.37
C PRO A 263 -6.05 16.44 14.77
N HIS A 264 -6.15 17.66 14.25
CA HIS A 264 -7.36 18.20 13.63
C HIS A 264 -7.41 18.00 12.11
N THR A 265 -6.35 17.45 11.52
CA THR A 265 -6.25 17.14 10.10
C THR A 265 -6.49 15.64 9.89
N THR A 266 -7.40 15.30 9.00
CA THR A 266 -7.63 13.90 8.63
C THR A 266 -6.59 13.46 7.62
N PHE A 267 -5.77 12.47 7.96
CA PHE A 267 -4.79 11.88 7.06
C PHE A 267 -5.28 10.54 6.53
N ILE A 268 -5.14 10.32 5.23
CA ILE A 268 -5.32 9.04 4.57
C ILE A 268 -3.92 8.50 4.29
N ALA A 269 -3.45 7.60 5.14
CA ALA A 269 -2.16 6.95 4.98
C ALA A 269 -2.28 5.85 3.93
N LEU A 270 -1.82 6.15 2.72
CA LEU A 270 -1.98 5.32 1.53
C LEU A 270 -1.25 3.97 1.66
N HIS A 271 -1.69 2.98 0.87
CA HIS A 271 -1.04 1.67 0.79
C HIS A 271 -0.93 0.96 2.14
N VAL A 272 -2.03 0.97 2.93
CA VAL A 272 -2.06 0.41 4.30
C VAL A 272 -0.96 1.05 5.16
N ALA A 273 -0.98 2.40 5.21
CA ALA A 273 0.04 3.21 5.88
C ALA A 273 1.48 2.88 5.42
N ASN A 274 1.64 2.47 4.15
CA ASN A 274 2.90 2.09 3.50
C ASN A 274 3.63 0.89 4.13
N TRP A 275 2.95 0.07 4.96
CA TRP A 275 3.56 -1.13 5.52
C TRP A 275 2.58 -2.31 5.64
N PRO A 276 1.98 -2.79 4.53
CA PRO A 276 1.04 -3.92 4.52
C PRO A 276 1.68 -5.23 4.98
N GLU A 277 3.00 -5.36 4.90
CA GLU A 277 3.77 -6.50 5.38
C GLU A 277 3.84 -6.53 6.92
N ASN A 278 3.60 -5.39 7.59
CA ASN A 278 3.65 -5.25 9.06
C ASN A 278 2.35 -4.69 9.62
N LEU A 279 1.29 -5.52 9.64
CA LEU A 279 -0.02 -5.11 10.15
C LEU A 279 -0.04 -4.80 11.66
N ASP A 280 0.96 -5.24 12.43
CA ASP A 280 1.07 -4.87 13.86
C ASP A 280 1.45 -3.40 14.01
N TYR A 281 2.39 -2.90 13.19
CA TYR A 281 2.73 -1.49 13.13
C TYR A 281 1.52 -0.64 12.71
N VAL A 282 0.82 -1.04 11.66
CA VAL A 282 -0.37 -0.30 11.17
C VAL A 282 -1.48 -0.32 12.23
N SER A 283 -1.66 -1.44 12.93
CA SER A 283 -2.61 -1.54 14.04
C SER A 283 -2.27 -0.56 15.16
N HIS A 284 -1.00 -0.51 15.58
CA HIS A 284 -0.55 0.44 16.60
C HIS A 284 -0.79 1.89 16.17
N LEU A 285 -0.50 2.23 14.90
CA LEU A 285 -0.77 3.56 14.34
C LEU A 285 -2.26 3.92 14.47
N LEU A 286 -3.16 3.03 14.04
CA LEU A 286 -4.60 3.26 14.09
C LEU A 286 -5.17 3.27 15.51
N ASP A 287 -4.61 2.51 16.43
CA ASP A 287 -5.00 2.49 17.84
C ASP A 287 -4.60 3.80 18.55
N THR A 288 -3.52 4.46 18.11
CA THR A 288 -2.97 5.65 18.77
C THR A 288 -3.39 6.96 18.12
N LEU A 289 -3.65 6.99 16.82
CA LEU A 289 -3.93 8.21 16.05
C LEU A 289 -5.35 8.19 15.46
N PRO A 290 -6.33 8.81 16.11
CA PRO A 290 -7.72 8.81 15.66
C PRO A 290 -7.96 9.59 14.37
N ASN A 291 -7.07 10.49 13.99
CA ASN A 291 -7.13 11.30 12.78
C ASN A 291 -6.55 10.61 11.53
N VAL A 292 -6.12 9.35 11.63
CA VAL A 292 -5.54 8.59 10.50
C VAL A 292 -6.55 7.58 9.97
N MET A 293 -6.77 7.59 8.67
CA MET A 293 -7.45 6.56 7.88
C MET A 293 -6.42 5.81 7.04
N VAL A 294 -6.76 4.64 6.54
CA VAL A 294 -5.92 3.91 5.57
C VAL A 294 -6.76 3.48 4.36
N GLU A 295 -6.10 3.25 3.24
CA GLU A 295 -6.63 2.57 2.07
C GLU A 295 -5.60 1.53 1.57
N PHE A 296 -5.97 0.65 0.66
CA PHE A 296 -5.14 -0.50 0.28
C PHE A 296 -4.72 -0.50 -1.19
N GLY A 297 -4.72 0.65 -1.85
CA GLY A 297 -4.31 0.78 -3.25
C GLY A 297 -2.98 0.09 -3.55
N ALA A 298 -2.92 -0.68 -4.63
CA ALA A 298 -1.79 -1.50 -5.05
C ALA A 298 -1.24 -2.46 -3.97
N ARG A 299 -2.05 -2.84 -2.95
CA ARG A 299 -1.62 -3.74 -1.85
C ARG A 299 -2.54 -4.96 -1.67
N GLU A 300 -3.37 -5.24 -2.65
CA GLU A 300 -4.14 -6.48 -2.73
C GLU A 300 -3.23 -7.72 -2.64
N ALA A 301 -2.10 -7.68 -3.34
CA ALA A 301 -1.14 -8.78 -3.35
C ALA A 301 -0.57 -9.09 -1.96
N GLU A 302 -0.12 -8.07 -1.21
CA GLU A 302 0.44 -8.26 0.13
C GLU A 302 -0.60 -8.70 1.16
N LEU A 303 -1.77 -8.11 1.10
CA LEU A 303 -2.86 -8.45 2.02
C LEU A 303 -3.45 -9.82 1.71
N GLY A 304 -3.65 -10.12 0.41
CA GLY A 304 -4.25 -11.36 -0.04
C GLY A 304 -3.41 -12.62 0.22
N ARG A 305 -2.07 -12.48 0.32
CA ARG A 305 -1.20 -13.62 0.71
C ARG A 305 -1.18 -13.89 2.23
N GLN A 306 -1.77 -13.00 3.05
CA GLN A 306 -1.95 -13.17 4.48
C GLN A 306 -3.42 -13.07 4.91
N PRO A 307 -4.34 -13.86 4.32
CA PRO A 307 -5.78 -13.61 4.37
C PRO A 307 -6.37 -13.60 5.77
N ARG A 308 -5.87 -14.44 6.69
CA ARG A 308 -6.36 -14.49 8.08
C ARG A 308 -6.07 -13.20 8.83
N ARG A 309 -4.82 -12.73 8.79
CA ARG A 309 -4.41 -11.47 9.42
C ARG A 309 -5.07 -10.25 8.77
N ALA A 310 -5.13 -10.24 7.43
CA ALA A 310 -5.81 -9.18 6.70
C ALA A 310 -7.29 -9.11 7.09
N ARG A 311 -7.99 -10.24 7.14
CA ARG A 311 -9.39 -10.28 7.57
C ARG A 311 -9.58 -9.78 9.00
N GLU A 312 -8.77 -10.24 9.96
CA GLU A 312 -8.81 -9.75 11.35
C GLU A 312 -8.56 -8.23 11.43
N PHE A 313 -7.61 -7.72 10.66
CA PHE A 313 -7.31 -6.30 10.55
C PHE A 313 -8.52 -5.50 10.01
N PHE A 314 -9.14 -5.97 8.92
CA PHE A 314 -10.33 -5.31 8.35
C PHE A 314 -11.51 -5.32 9.33
N LEU A 315 -11.76 -6.43 10.02
CA LEU A 315 -12.82 -6.51 11.03
C LEU A 315 -12.58 -5.56 12.20
N LYS A 316 -11.35 -5.47 12.70
CA LYS A 316 -10.98 -4.59 13.82
C LYS A 316 -11.06 -3.11 13.43
N TYR A 317 -10.56 -2.76 12.25
CA TYR A 317 -10.44 -1.36 11.82
C TYR A 317 -11.45 -0.99 10.72
N GLN A 318 -12.59 -1.66 10.68
CA GLN A 318 -13.64 -1.50 9.66
C GLN A 318 -14.13 -0.04 9.46
N ASP A 319 -14.00 0.79 10.48
CA ASP A 319 -14.37 2.22 10.45
C ASP A 319 -13.20 3.14 10.02
N ARG A 320 -12.04 2.56 9.70
CA ARG A 320 -10.79 3.28 9.41
C ARG A 320 -10.18 2.91 8.05
N ILE A 321 -10.76 1.95 7.32
CA ILE A 321 -10.26 1.46 6.04
C ILE A 321 -11.19 1.93 4.92
N MET A 322 -10.63 2.45 3.83
CA MET A 322 -11.36 2.86 2.64
C MET A 322 -10.91 2.05 1.42
N PHE A 323 -11.78 1.91 0.44
CA PHE A 323 -11.46 1.29 -0.84
C PHE A 323 -10.63 2.25 -1.69
N GLY A 324 -9.48 1.80 -2.17
CA GLY A 324 -8.64 2.50 -3.12
C GLY A 324 -7.87 1.49 -3.96
N THR A 325 -7.63 1.78 -5.23
CA THR A 325 -6.99 0.84 -6.15
C THR A 325 -5.56 1.20 -6.50
N ASP A 326 -5.26 2.49 -6.70
CA ASP A 326 -3.97 2.95 -7.26
C ASP A 326 -3.62 2.21 -8.56
N ASN A 327 -4.63 1.98 -9.38
CA ASN A 327 -4.53 1.34 -10.69
C ASN A 327 -5.32 2.14 -11.71
N GLY A 328 -5.01 1.93 -13.01
CA GLY A 328 -5.81 2.46 -14.10
C GLY A 328 -7.25 1.91 -14.11
N MET A 329 -8.11 2.58 -14.88
CA MET A 329 -9.52 2.21 -14.98
C MET A 329 -9.71 0.95 -15.83
N ASP A 330 -9.94 -0.18 -15.16
CA ASP A 330 -10.15 -1.49 -15.81
C ASP A 330 -11.23 -2.31 -15.06
N GLU A 331 -12.16 -2.90 -15.82
CA GLU A 331 -13.24 -3.69 -15.22
C GLU A 331 -12.74 -4.97 -14.57
N ALA A 332 -11.74 -5.65 -15.16
CA ALA A 332 -11.20 -6.89 -14.62
C ALA A 332 -10.40 -6.63 -13.33
N MET A 333 -9.73 -5.48 -13.25
CA MET A 333 -9.06 -5.01 -12.04
C MET A 333 -10.07 -4.84 -10.90
N TYR A 334 -11.15 -4.11 -11.11
CA TYR A 334 -12.18 -3.92 -10.09
C TYR A 334 -12.84 -5.25 -9.68
N ARG A 335 -13.16 -6.12 -10.65
CA ARG A 335 -13.75 -7.45 -10.38
C ARG A 335 -12.82 -8.34 -9.55
N ASN A 336 -11.51 -8.25 -9.78
CA ASN A 336 -10.51 -8.96 -8.99
C ASN A 336 -10.49 -8.50 -7.54
N HIS A 337 -10.52 -7.17 -7.29
CA HIS A 337 -10.66 -6.59 -5.95
C HIS A 337 -11.95 -7.00 -5.26
N PHE A 338 -13.08 -7.03 -5.97
CA PHE A 338 -14.35 -7.45 -5.38
C PHE A 338 -14.34 -8.95 -5.04
N ARG A 339 -13.79 -9.79 -5.92
CA ARG A 339 -13.58 -11.21 -5.63
C ARG A 339 -12.76 -11.40 -4.36
N TRP A 340 -11.67 -10.66 -4.23
CA TRP A 340 -10.82 -10.72 -3.04
C TRP A 340 -11.55 -10.29 -1.76
N LEU A 341 -12.37 -9.25 -1.80
CA LEU A 341 -13.09 -8.74 -0.62
C LEU A 341 -14.34 -9.53 -0.27
N GLU A 342 -15.12 -9.96 -1.28
CA GLU A 342 -16.47 -10.50 -1.10
C GLU A 342 -16.51 -12.03 -1.01
N THR A 343 -15.49 -12.76 -1.47
CA THR A 343 -15.49 -14.22 -1.52
C THR A 343 -14.46 -14.86 -0.61
N GLY A 344 -14.66 -16.16 -0.30
CA GLY A 344 -13.67 -17.01 0.34
C GLY A 344 -12.85 -17.82 -0.66
N ASP A 345 -12.72 -17.38 -1.90
CA ASP A 345 -11.97 -18.08 -2.94
C ASP A 345 -10.50 -18.24 -2.55
N GLU A 346 -9.92 -19.36 -2.93
CA GLU A 346 -8.56 -19.72 -2.57
C GLU A 346 -7.64 -19.77 -3.78
N TYR A 347 -6.36 -19.36 -3.58
CA TYR A 347 -5.26 -19.58 -4.51
C TYR A 347 -5.51 -19.04 -5.92
N PHE A 348 -5.77 -17.76 -6.05
CA PHE A 348 -5.97 -17.09 -7.34
C PHE A 348 -5.00 -15.92 -7.53
N ASP A 349 -4.92 -15.41 -8.75
CA ASP A 349 -4.04 -14.30 -9.10
C ASP A 349 -4.58 -12.98 -8.55
N TYR A 350 -3.69 -12.17 -7.99
CA TYR A 350 -3.95 -10.75 -7.79
C TYR A 350 -3.90 -10.02 -9.14
N TRP A 351 -4.44 -8.81 -9.20
CA TRP A 351 -4.38 -8.01 -10.43
C TRP A 351 -2.94 -7.68 -10.82
N GLY A 352 -2.59 -7.97 -12.09
CA GLY A 352 -1.24 -7.75 -12.61
C GLY A 352 -0.21 -8.85 -12.28
N TYR A 353 -0.67 -10.01 -11.74
CA TYR A 353 0.22 -11.15 -11.51
C TYR A 353 1.02 -11.55 -12.78
N PRO A 354 2.34 -11.84 -12.66
CA PRO A 354 3.16 -11.92 -11.45
C PRO A 354 3.95 -10.64 -11.11
N GLY A 355 3.56 -9.47 -11.64
CA GLY A 355 4.33 -8.22 -11.63
C GLY A 355 4.94 -7.87 -10.27
N GLN A 356 4.18 -7.98 -9.18
CA GLN A 356 4.69 -7.69 -7.83
C GLN A 356 5.46 -8.86 -7.22
N GLY A 357 5.18 -10.10 -7.62
CA GLY A 357 5.84 -11.31 -7.12
C GLY A 357 5.06 -12.58 -7.41
N ARG A 358 5.72 -13.73 -7.27
CA ARG A 358 5.19 -15.03 -7.69
C ARG A 358 4.43 -15.75 -6.58
N TRP A 359 3.43 -15.10 -5.99
CA TRP A 359 2.52 -15.69 -5.01
C TRP A 359 1.06 -15.52 -5.42
N LYS A 360 0.19 -16.33 -4.85
CA LYS A 360 -1.26 -16.27 -5.04
C LYS A 360 -1.91 -15.59 -3.84
N ILE A 361 -3.14 -15.11 -4.04
CA ILE A 361 -3.96 -14.50 -3.00
C ILE A 361 -5.18 -15.36 -2.67
N TYR A 362 -5.84 -14.99 -1.57
CA TYR A 362 -6.99 -15.67 -1.01
C TYR A 362 -8.03 -14.65 -0.61
N GLY A 363 -9.29 -14.94 -0.90
CA GLY A 363 -10.41 -14.07 -0.56
C GLY A 363 -10.61 -13.91 0.95
N MET A 364 -11.15 -12.77 1.35
CA MET A 364 -11.35 -12.44 2.75
C MET A 364 -12.77 -12.72 3.26
N GLU A 365 -13.75 -12.88 2.36
CA GLU A 365 -15.15 -13.10 2.72
C GLU A 365 -15.61 -12.13 3.82
N LEU A 366 -15.50 -10.83 3.56
CA LEU A 366 -15.85 -9.79 4.52
C LEU A 366 -17.37 -9.76 4.75
N PRO A 367 -17.83 -9.56 6.00
CA PRO A 367 -19.25 -9.36 6.29
C PRO A 367 -19.81 -8.12 5.58
N ASP A 368 -21.10 -8.13 5.28
CA ASP A 368 -21.78 -7.07 4.54
C ASP A 368 -21.64 -5.68 5.17
N ASP A 369 -21.77 -5.59 6.48
CA ASP A 369 -21.63 -4.35 7.22
C ASP A 369 -20.20 -3.77 7.17
N VAL A 370 -19.19 -4.64 7.08
CA VAL A 370 -17.79 -4.26 6.86
C VAL A 370 -17.56 -3.82 5.41
N LEU A 371 -18.08 -4.57 4.44
CA LEU A 371 -18.02 -4.21 3.02
C LEU A 371 -18.61 -2.83 2.74
N GLU A 372 -19.80 -2.52 3.27
CA GLU A 372 -20.40 -1.19 3.10
C GLU A 372 -19.51 -0.06 3.65
N LYS A 373 -18.88 -0.29 4.81
CA LYS A 373 -17.98 0.70 5.43
C LYS A 373 -16.75 0.93 4.56
N VAL A 374 -16.10 -0.14 4.14
CA VAL A 374 -14.89 -0.11 3.30
C VAL A 374 -15.19 0.48 1.93
N TYR A 375 -16.29 0.07 1.31
CA TYR A 375 -16.63 0.49 -0.04
C TYR A 375 -17.03 1.96 -0.14
N HIS A 376 -17.80 2.49 0.83
CA HIS A 376 -18.25 3.88 0.71
C HIS A 376 -18.46 4.65 2.01
N LYS A 377 -18.99 4.04 3.10
CA LYS A 377 -19.41 4.82 4.28
C LYS A 377 -18.27 5.59 4.93
N ASN A 378 -17.07 4.99 4.98
CA ASN A 378 -15.90 5.67 5.53
C ASN A 378 -15.45 6.85 4.67
N ALA A 379 -15.44 6.68 3.35
CA ALA A 379 -15.14 7.76 2.42
C ALA A 379 -16.18 8.90 2.50
N GLU A 380 -17.46 8.56 2.53
CA GLU A 380 -18.54 9.56 2.70
C GLU A 380 -18.39 10.36 3.99
N ARG A 381 -18.04 9.69 5.10
CA ARG A 381 -17.78 10.37 6.38
C ARG A 381 -16.57 11.30 6.31
N VAL A 382 -15.49 10.89 5.66
CA VAL A 382 -14.27 11.71 5.52
C VAL A 382 -14.54 12.91 4.63
N PHE A 383 -15.10 12.72 3.45
CA PHE A 383 -15.38 13.83 2.52
C PHE A 383 -16.53 14.73 2.97
N GLY A 384 -17.42 14.23 3.83
CA GLY A 384 -18.49 15.01 4.45
C GLY A 384 -18.01 16.06 5.48
N GLN A 385 -16.73 16.06 5.87
CA GLN A 385 -16.13 17.03 6.77
C GLN A 385 -15.82 18.39 6.11
N PHE A 386 -15.90 18.45 4.78
CA PHE A 386 -15.59 19.67 4.01
C PHE A 386 -16.42 20.88 4.47
N ARG A 387 -15.73 21.97 4.86
CA ARG A 387 -16.31 23.20 5.40
C ARG A 387 -16.34 24.35 4.37
N GLY A 388 -15.58 24.19 3.28
CA GLY A 388 -15.39 25.24 2.29
C GLY A 388 -14.47 26.37 2.77
N ILE A 389 -14.24 27.33 1.89
CA ILE A 389 -13.50 28.56 2.20
C ILE A 389 -14.49 29.50 2.88
N SER A 390 -14.35 29.68 4.19
CA SER A 390 -15.05 30.75 4.89
C SER A 390 -14.48 32.06 4.37
N ALA A 391 -15.34 32.95 3.83
CA ALA A 391 -14.92 34.33 3.55
C ALA A 391 -14.34 34.91 4.85
N HIS A 392 -13.06 35.27 4.83
CA HIS A 392 -12.46 36.01 5.94
C HIS A 392 -13.26 37.29 6.11
N LYS A 393 -13.98 37.38 7.23
CA LYS A 393 -14.60 38.65 7.69
C LYS A 393 -13.55 39.52 8.35
#